data_545d79d8814d3bcbc54aca43cdc62d15
#
_entry.id   545d79d8814d3bcbc54aca43cdc62d15
#
_cell.length_a   1.000
_cell.length_b   1.000
_cell.length_c   1.000
_cell.angle_alpha   90.00
_cell.angle_beta   90.00
_cell.angle_gamma   90.00
#
_symmetry.space_group_name_H-M   'P 1'
#
loop_
_entity.id
_entity.type
_entity.pdbx_description
1 polymer ?
#
loop_
_entity_poly.entity_id
_entity_poly.type
_entity_poly.pdbx_seq_one_letter_code
_entity_poly.pdbx_strand_id
1 'polypeptide(L)'
;YGQWMDNHYLYAVKKAADYKIMVNAHEAVRPTGLCRTYPNLIGNEAARGTEYESFGGNAVNHTTILPFTRLMGGPMDYTPGIFETDCSKMNPNNHSRVRSTLVRQLALYVTMYSPLQMAADIPENYERFMDAFQFIKDVAIDWDESRYLEAEPGEYITIARKAKGTNDWYI
;
A
#
# COMPACT_ATOMS: atom_id res chain seq x y z
N TYR A 1 -9.11 3.95 18.63
CA TYR A 1 -8.80 2.88 19.55
C TYR A 1 -8.31 3.48 20.88
N GLY A 2 -8.57 2.78 21.98
CA GLY A 2 -8.10 3.20 23.30
C GLY A 2 -6.83 2.46 23.72
N GLN A 3 -6.29 2.82 24.89
CA GLN A 3 -5.03 2.28 25.44
C GLN A 3 -4.97 0.75 25.47
N TRP A 4 -6.12 0.09 25.71
CA TRP A 4 -6.18 -1.36 25.70
C TRP A 4 -5.79 -1.95 24.33
N MET A 5 -6.30 -1.38 23.23
CA MET A 5 -5.99 -1.82 21.88
C MET A 5 -4.53 -1.56 21.53
N ASP A 6 -3.99 -0.41 21.94
CA ASP A 6 -2.57 -0.08 21.72
C ASP A 6 -1.67 -1.11 22.44
N ASN A 7 -2.01 -1.47 23.66
CA ASN A 7 -1.28 -2.49 24.44
C ASN A 7 -1.42 -3.89 23.80
N HIS A 8 -2.61 -4.23 23.33
CA HIS A 8 -2.85 -5.52 22.66
C HIS A 8 -2.06 -5.61 21.34
N TYR A 9 -2.07 -4.55 20.55
CA TYR A 9 -1.28 -4.46 19.32
C TYR A 9 0.22 -4.68 19.57
N LEU A 10 0.76 -3.97 20.55
CA LEU A 10 2.16 -4.13 20.94
C LEU A 10 2.46 -5.55 21.46
N TYR A 11 1.55 -6.13 22.24
CA TYR A 11 1.67 -7.51 22.70
C TYR A 11 1.71 -8.49 21.52
N ALA A 12 0.81 -8.35 20.57
CA ALA A 12 0.73 -9.23 19.40
C ALA A 12 2.01 -9.15 18.56
N VAL A 13 2.54 -7.95 18.30
CA VAL A 13 3.80 -7.75 17.57
C VAL A 13 4.97 -8.43 18.27
N LYS A 14 5.12 -8.25 19.59
CA LYS A 14 6.17 -8.89 20.39
C LYS A 14 6.02 -10.41 20.37
N LYS A 15 4.79 -10.90 20.56
CA LYS A 15 4.52 -12.33 20.56
C LYS A 15 4.82 -12.99 19.22
N ALA A 16 4.48 -12.33 18.11
CA ALA A 16 4.83 -12.78 16.77
C ALA A 16 6.37 -12.88 16.58
N ALA A 17 7.13 -11.93 17.14
CA ALA A 17 8.59 -11.95 17.07
C ALA A 17 9.18 -13.18 17.77
N ASP A 18 8.63 -13.60 18.92
CA ASP A 18 9.05 -14.84 19.63
C ASP A 18 8.95 -16.08 18.74
N TYR A 19 7.98 -16.08 17.81
CA TYR A 19 7.75 -17.15 16.83
C TYR A 19 8.39 -16.91 15.47
N LYS A 20 9.18 -15.82 15.30
CA LYS A 20 9.80 -15.42 14.03
C LYS A 20 8.76 -15.17 12.91
N ILE A 21 7.61 -14.61 13.26
CA ILE A 21 6.53 -14.28 12.34
C ILE A 21 6.57 -12.78 12.06
N MET A 22 6.53 -12.43 10.76
CA MET A 22 6.34 -11.06 10.31
C MET A 22 4.87 -10.66 10.46
N VAL A 23 4.64 -9.38 10.77
CA VAL A 23 3.31 -8.81 10.97
C VAL A 23 3.10 -7.69 9.97
N ASN A 24 2.01 -7.75 9.23
CA ASN A 24 1.43 -6.67 8.45
C ASN A 24 -0.02 -6.52 8.90
N ALA A 25 -0.35 -5.45 9.61
CA ALA A 25 -1.61 -5.31 10.32
C ALA A 25 -2.53 -4.30 9.64
N HIS A 26 -3.81 -4.66 9.47
CA HIS A 26 -4.88 -3.74 9.06
C HIS A 26 -5.64 -3.22 10.27
N GLU A 27 -6.39 -2.13 10.10
CA GLU A 27 -7.15 -1.44 11.17
C GLU A 27 -6.30 -1.14 12.42
N ALA A 28 -5.01 -1.06 12.20
CA ALA A 28 -4.03 -0.92 13.26
C ALA A 28 -4.02 0.50 13.82
N VAL A 29 -3.45 0.61 15.02
CA VAL A 29 -3.13 1.91 15.63
C VAL A 29 -2.17 2.71 14.76
N ARG A 30 -2.19 4.03 14.90
CA ARG A 30 -1.30 4.91 14.15
C ARG A 30 0.17 4.50 14.32
N PRO A 31 0.98 4.54 13.25
CA PRO A 31 2.38 4.21 13.36
C PRO A 31 3.14 5.20 14.23
N THR A 32 3.90 4.67 15.18
CA THR A 32 4.68 5.45 16.16
C THR A 32 6.18 5.14 16.07
N GLY A 33 6.61 4.50 14.98
CA GLY A 33 7.98 4.05 14.81
C GLY A 33 8.26 2.65 15.36
N LEU A 34 7.24 1.91 15.79
CA LEU A 34 7.38 0.54 16.32
C LEU A 34 8.08 -0.42 15.35
N CYS A 35 7.92 -0.22 14.04
CA CYS A 35 8.62 -1.02 13.02
C CYS A 35 10.15 -0.87 13.08
N ARG A 36 10.70 0.20 13.68
CA ARG A 36 12.13 0.37 13.90
C ARG A 36 12.61 -0.36 15.15
N THR A 37 11.73 -0.53 16.14
CA THR A 37 12.03 -1.27 17.38
C THR A 37 11.77 -2.77 17.19
N TYR A 38 10.73 -3.11 16.47
CA TYR A 38 10.30 -4.49 16.19
C TYR A 38 10.29 -4.71 14.68
N PRO A 39 11.41 -5.13 14.07
CA PRO A 39 11.55 -5.25 12.63
C PRO A 39 10.67 -6.34 12.00
N ASN A 40 10.09 -7.21 12.80
CA ASN A 40 9.06 -8.14 12.34
C ASN A 40 7.71 -7.45 12.04
N LEU A 41 7.48 -6.22 12.52
CA LEU A 41 6.37 -5.38 12.09
C LEU A 41 6.77 -4.70 10.77
N ILE A 42 6.45 -5.35 9.66
CA ILE A 42 6.90 -4.91 8.34
C ILE A 42 6.05 -3.79 7.74
N GLY A 43 4.80 -3.68 8.16
CA GLY A 43 3.88 -2.63 7.71
C GLY A 43 2.56 -2.68 8.45
N ASN A 44 1.76 -1.66 8.25
CA ASN A 44 0.36 -1.64 8.66
C ASN A 44 -0.44 -0.70 7.75
N GLU A 45 -1.75 -0.86 7.73
CA GLU A 45 -2.63 0.03 6.99
C GLU A 45 -2.74 1.40 7.67
N ALA A 46 -3.36 1.47 8.84
CA ALA A 46 -3.54 2.63 9.72
C ALA A 46 -4.05 3.93 9.05
N ALA A 47 -4.58 3.82 7.85
CA ALA A 47 -5.30 4.83 7.09
C ALA A 47 -6.14 4.09 6.04
N ARG A 48 -7.08 4.76 5.39
CA ARG A 48 -7.92 4.13 4.37
C ARG A 48 -7.08 3.60 3.22
N GLY A 49 -7.13 2.28 3.01
CA GLY A 49 -6.56 1.59 1.86
C GLY A 49 -7.57 1.40 0.73
N THR A 50 -7.24 0.52 -0.21
CA THR A 50 -8.08 0.24 -1.39
C THR A 50 -9.45 -0.34 -1.01
N GLU A 51 -9.58 -1.10 0.07
CA GLU A 51 -10.85 -1.72 0.46
C GLU A 51 -11.98 -0.71 0.66
N TYR A 52 -11.67 0.52 1.07
CA TYR A 52 -12.66 1.59 1.24
C TYR A 52 -13.36 2.00 -0.06
N GLU A 53 -12.80 1.68 -1.21
CA GLU A 53 -13.45 1.92 -2.49
C GLU A 53 -14.74 1.10 -2.65
N SER A 54 -14.85 -0.04 -1.98
CA SER A 54 -16.04 -0.92 -2.05
C SER A 54 -17.22 -0.47 -1.17
N PHE A 55 -17.00 0.46 -0.23
CA PHE A 55 -18.04 0.89 0.73
C PHE A 55 -17.96 2.37 1.15
N GLY A 56 -17.74 3.24 0.22
CA GLY A 56 -17.77 4.70 0.46
C GLY A 56 -16.78 5.46 -0.39
N GLY A 57 -15.75 4.79 -0.85
CA GLY A 57 -14.72 5.34 -1.71
C GLY A 57 -13.74 6.25 -0.98
N ASN A 58 -12.60 6.43 -1.61
CA ASN A 58 -11.61 7.46 -1.24
C ASN A 58 -11.78 8.70 -2.13
N ALA A 59 -11.38 9.85 -1.66
CA ALA A 59 -11.24 11.01 -2.52
C ALA A 59 -10.20 10.72 -3.62
N VAL A 60 -10.40 11.27 -4.82
CA VAL A 60 -9.49 11.04 -5.96
C VAL A 60 -8.04 11.40 -5.64
N ASN A 61 -7.84 12.42 -4.81
CA ASN A 61 -6.52 12.88 -4.38
C ASN A 61 -5.97 12.15 -3.13
N HIS A 62 -6.65 11.15 -2.61
CA HIS A 62 -6.22 10.44 -1.40
C HIS A 62 -4.81 9.87 -1.54
N THR A 63 -4.51 9.25 -2.68
CA THR A 63 -3.20 8.62 -2.95
C THR A 63 -2.06 9.63 -3.17
N THR A 64 -2.37 10.89 -3.42
CA THR A 64 -1.38 11.98 -3.50
C THR A 64 -1.25 12.76 -2.17
N ILE A 65 -2.05 12.42 -1.15
CA ILE A 65 -1.95 12.95 0.22
C ILE A 65 -1.17 11.99 1.13
N LEU A 66 -1.40 10.68 1.01
CA LEU A 66 -0.80 9.66 1.87
C LEU A 66 0.73 9.70 1.94
N PRO A 67 1.47 9.94 0.84
CA PRO A 67 2.93 10.05 0.89
C PRO A 67 3.45 11.15 1.82
N PHE A 68 2.69 12.23 1.97
CA PHE A 68 3.06 13.39 2.80
C PHE A 68 2.52 13.32 4.24
N THR A 69 1.68 12.34 4.53
CA THR A 69 1.01 12.20 5.82
C THR A 69 1.25 10.82 6.41
N ARG A 70 0.48 9.81 6.03
CA ARG A 70 0.54 8.47 6.59
C ARG A 70 1.91 7.81 6.43
N LEU A 71 2.53 7.92 5.26
CA LEU A 71 3.83 7.30 4.96
C LEU A 71 5.00 7.93 5.73
N MET A 72 4.83 9.12 6.30
CA MET A 72 5.80 9.72 7.22
C MET A 72 5.98 8.91 8.51
N GLY A 73 4.97 8.11 8.88
CA GLY A 73 5.02 7.20 10.02
C GLY A 73 5.66 5.83 9.74
N GLY A 74 6.01 5.54 8.49
CA GLY A 74 6.60 4.27 8.08
C GLY A 74 5.80 3.55 7.00
N PRO A 75 6.17 2.30 6.66
CA PRO A 75 5.54 1.51 5.61
C PRO A 75 4.02 1.40 5.78
N MET A 76 3.30 1.45 4.66
CA MET A 76 1.86 1.31 4.63
C MET A 76 1.43 0.20 3.68
N ASP A 77 0.59 -0.72 4.16
CA ASP A 77 -0.15 -1.62 3.28
C ASP A 77 -1.39 -0.89 2.73
N TYR A 78 -1.26 -0.31 1.54
CA TYR A 78 -2.36 0.35 0.85
C TYR A 78 -3.24 -0.63 0.09
N THR A 79 -2.77 -1.86 -0.16
CA THR A 79 -3.41 -2.88 -0.99
C THR A 79 -3.69 -2.39 -2.43
N PRO A 80 -2.66 -2.00 -3.19
CA PRO A 80 -2.83 -1.53 -4.57
C PRO A 80 -3.09 -2.69 -5.55
N GLY A 81 -3.36 -2.35 -6.81
CA GLY A 81 -3.39 -3.31 -7.90
C GLY A 81 -4.78 -3.71 -8.37
N ILE A 82 -5.82 -2.95 -8.07
CA ILE A 82 -7.15 -3.18 -8.65
C ILE A 82 -7.15 -2.79 -10.12
N PHE A 83 -7.41 -3.77 -10.99
CA PHE A 83 -7.53 -3.59 -12.44
C PHE A 83 -8.99 -3.46 -12.89
N GLU A 84 -9.91 -4.19 -12.23
CA GLU A 84 -11.34 -3.99 -12.44
C GLU A 84 -11.89 -2.93 -11.48
N THR A 85 -12.13 -1.74 -11.99
CA THR A 85 -12.56 -0.60 -11.18
C THR A 85 -14.06 -0.55 -10.92
N ASP A 86 -14.85 -1.39 -11.57
CA ASP A 86 -16.30 -1.48 -11.39
C ASP A 86 -16.64 -2.65 -10.46
N CYS A 87 -16.92 -2.36 -9.20
CA CYS A 87 -17.22 -3.36 -8.18
C CYS A 87 -18.45 -4.22 -8.53
N SER A 88 -19.36 -3.72 -9.37
CA SER A 88 -20.53 -4.50 -9.81
C SER A 88 -20.20 -5.71 -10.68
N LYS A 89 -19.00 -5.72 -11.28
CA LYS A 89 -18.48 -6.87 -12.04
C LYS A 89 -18.17 -8.06 -11.15
N MET A 90 -17.79 -7.77 -9.89
CA MET A 90 -17.47 -8.76 -8.88
C MET A 90 -18.72 -9.14 -8.04
N ASN A 91 -19.49 -8.12 -7.68
CA ASN A 91 -20.73 -8.28 -6.92
C ASN A 91 -21.82 -7.37 -7.53
N PRO A 92 -22.81 -7.91 -8.23
CA PRO A 92 -23.86 -7.13 -8.90
C PRO A 92 -24.64 -6.17 -7.97
N ASN A 93 -24.62 -6.42 -6.68
CA ASN A 93 -25.26 -5.55 -5.68
C ASN A 93 -24.36 -4.42 -5.19
N ASN A 94 -23.08 -4.42 -5.55
CA ASN A 94 -22.14 -3.38 -5.19
C ASN A 94 -21.94 -2.42 -6.37
N HIS A 95 -22.53 -1.24 -6.30
CA HIS A 95 -22.43 -0.21 -7.34
C HIS A 95 -21.27 0.79 -7.09
N SER A 96 -20.37 0.50 -6.18
CA SER A 96 -19.18 1.31 -5.94
C SER A 96 -18.19 1.21 -7.11
N ARG A 97 -17.33 2.21 -7.22
CA ARG A 97 -16.23 2.23 -8.19
C ARG A 97 -14.93 2.64 -7.52
N VAL A 98 -13.86 1.96 -7.86
CA VAL A 98 -12.50 2.39 -7.52
C VAL A 98 -12.16 3.63 -8.36
N ARG A 99 -11.97 4.77 -7.69
CA ARG A 99 -11.71 6.08 -8.33
C ARG A 99 -10.26 6.20 -8.78
N SER A 100 -9.84 5.27 -9.62
CA SER A 100 -8.47 5.14 -10.09
C SER A 100 -8.43 4.75 -11.57
N THR A 101 -7.24 4.67 -12.11
CA THR A 101 -6.96 4.08 -13.42
C THR A 101 -5.95 2.95 -13.26
N LEU A 102 -5.87 2.05 -14.24
CA LEU A 102 -4.88 0.97 -14.24
C LEU A 102 -3.46 1.52 -14.07
N VAL A 103 -3.09 2.54 -14.81
CA VAL A 103 -1.75 3.17 -14.72
C VAL A 103 -1.50 3.75 -13.31
N ARG A 104 -2.51 4.39 -12.73
CA ARG A 104 -2.41 4.89 -11.35
C ARG A 104 -2.21 3.75 -10.35
N GLN A 105 -2.91 2.62 -10.52
CA GLN A 105 -2.72 1.45 -9.67
C GLN A 105 -1.28 0.92 -9.74
N LEU A 106 -0.66 0.92 -10.92
CA LEU A 106 0.75 0.55 -11.07
C LEU A 106 1.67 1.56 -10.37
N ALA A 107 1.43 2.87 -10.53
CA ALA A 107 2.24 3.91 -9.89
C ALA A 107 2.24 3.80 -8.36
N LEU A 108 1.18 3.25 -7.75
CA LEU A 108 1.10 3.07 -6.29
C LEU A 108 2.18 2.11 -5.76
N TYR A 109 2.66 1.15 -6.53
CA TYR A 109 3.75 0.26 -6.12
C TYR A 109 5.08 1.00 -5.93
N VAL A 110 5.24 2.15 -6.60
CA VAL A 110 6.42 3.01 -6.45
C VAL A 110 6.19 4.08 -5.38
N THR A 111 5.01 4.67 -5.33
CA THR A 111 4.71 5.81 -4.43
C THR A 111 4.34 5.38 -3.01
N MET A 112 3.64 4.26 -2.84
CA MET A 112 3.23 3.71 -1.53
C MET A 112 4.26 2.70 -1.04
N TYR A 113 5.25 3.19 -0.28
CA TYR A 113 6.29 2.30 0.23
C TYR A 113 5.74 1.25 1.19
N SER A 114 5.97 0.00 0.86
CA SER A 114 5.77 -1.15 1.74
C SER A 114 6.74 -2.27 1.37
N PRO A 115 7.39 -2.95 2.32
CA PRO A 115 8.22 -4.12 2.03
C PRO A 115 7.40 -5.37 1.69
N LEU A 116 6.08 -5.30 1.85
CA LEU A 116 5.11 -6.28 1.37
C LEU A 116 4.05 -5.55 0.56
N GLN A 117 3.99 -5.82 -0.74
CA GLN A 117 2.99 -5.25 -1.65
C GLN A 117 1.95 -6.32 -1.97
N MET A 118 0.68 -5.92 -1.90
CA MET A 118 -0.44 -6.78 -2.29
C MET A 118 -0.72 -6.65 -3.80
N ALA A 119 -1.34 -7.68 -4.36
CA ALA A 119 -2.01 -7.64 -5.66
C ALA A 119 -3.51 -7.82 -5.38
N ALA A 120 -4.22 -6.71 -5.24
CA ALA A 120 -5.53 -6.67 -4.59
C ALA A 120 -6.73 -7.02 -5.48
N ASP A 121 -6.48 -7.52 -6.70
CA ASP A 121 -7.52 -7.99 -7.61
C ASP A 121 -7.50 -9.52 -7.75
N ILE A 122 -8.45 -10.10 -8.47
CA ILE A 122 -8.51 -11.53 -8.75
C ILE A 122 -7.71 -11.90 -10.01
N PRO A 123 -7.24 -13.15 -10.13
CA PRO A 123 -6.44 -13.59 -11.27
C PRO A 123 -7.09 -13.30 -12.63
N GLU A 124 -8.39 -13.51 -12.76
CA GLU A 124 -9.14 -13.31 -14.00
C GLU A 124 -9.10 -11.86 -14.51
N ASN A 125 -9.01 -10.89 -13.60
CA ASN A 125 -8.88 -9.49 -13.96
C ASN A 125 -7.45 -9.17 -14.41
N TYR A 126 -6.44 -9.79 -13.81
CA TYR A 126 -5.05 -9.65 -14.26
C TYR A 126 -4.80 -10.29 -15.62
N GLU A 127 -5.42 -11.43 -15.91
CA GLU A 127 -5.30 -12.12 -17.20
C GLU A 127 -5.73 -11.26 -18.39
N ARG A 128 -6.58 -10.28 -18.18
CA ARG A 128 -7.02 -9.31 -19.20
C ARG A 128 -5.94 -8.26 -19.54
N PHE A 129 -4.94 -8.09 -18.69
CA PHE A 129 -3.91 -7.05 -18.80
C PHE A 129 -2.54 -7.57 -18.33
N MET A 130 -2.10 -8.66 -18.96
CA MET A 130 -0.88 -9.37 -18.53
C MET A 130 0.40 -8.55 -18.64
N ASP A 131 0.48 -7.61 -19.57
CA ASP A 131 1.58 -6.64 -19.68
C ASP A 131 1.66 -5.71 -18.47
N ALA A 132 0.52 -5.17 -18.04
CA ALA A 132 0.44 -4.37 -16.83
C ALA A 132 0.71 -5.21 -15.57
N PHE A 133 0.20 -6.44 -15.51
CA PHE A 133 0.47 -7.34 -14.38
C PHE A 133 1.94 -7.76 -14.32
N GLN A 134 2.63 -7.83 -15.46
CA GLN A 134 4.07 -8.07 -15.47
C GLN A 134 4.83 -7.00 -14.67
N PHE A 135 4.42 -5.73 -14.77
CA PHE A 135 5.01 -4.68 -13.96
C PHE A 135 4.90 -4.98 -12.45
N ILE A 136 3.73 -5.44 -11.97
CA ILE A 136 3.54 -5.79 -10.55
C ILE A 136 4.49 -6.92 -10.12
N LYS A 137 4.78 -7.87 -11.00
CA LYS A 137 5.70 -8.98 -10.71
C LYS A 137 7.17 -8.53 -10.69
N ASP A 138 7.50 -7.51 -11.48
CA ASP A 138 8.89 -7.08 -11.69
C ASP A 138 9.29 -5.91 -10.79
N VAL A 139 8.32 -5.09 -10.32
CA VAL A 139 8.62 -3.92 -9.51
C VAL A 139 9.27 -4.33 -8.18
N ALA A 140 10.36 -3.65 -7.84
CA ALA A 140 11.04 -3.88 -6.57
C ALA A 140 10.20 -3.42 -5.36
N ILE A 141 10.46 -4.02 -4.21
CA ILE A 141 9.85 -3.64 -2.92
C ILE A 141 10.88 -3.12 -1.91
N ASP A 142 12.17 -3.22 -2.24
CA ASP A 142 13.29 -2.73 -1.43
C ASP A 142 14.18 -1.81 -2.29
N TRP A 143 14.62 -0.69 -1.73
CA TRP A 143 15.18 0.42 -2.48
C TRP A 143 16.51 0.88 -1.89
N ASP A 144 17.54 1.01 -2.73
CA ASP A 144 18.82 1.63 -2.34
C ASP A 144 18.73 3.15 -2.31
N GLU A 145 17.92 3.74 -3.20
CA GLU A 145 17.79 5.18 -3.32
C GLU A 145 16.34 5.57 -3.68
N SER A 146 15.90 6.71 -3.15
CA SER A 146 14.63 7.33 -3.51
C SER A 146 14.84 8.82 -3.74
N ARG A 147 14.38 9.32 -4.89
CA ARG A 147 14.44 10.74 -5.27
C ARG A 147 13.02 11.25 -5.46
N TYR A 148 12.69 12.25 -4.70
CA TYR A 148 11.42 12.99 -4.83
C TYR A 148 11.68 14.15 -5.80
N LEU A 149 11.21 14.00 -7.03
CA LEU A 149 11.53 14.93 -8.12
C LEU A 149 10.64 16.15 -8.07
N GLU A 150 9.32 15.92 -8.02
CA GLU A 150 8.31 16.97 -7.94
C GLU A 150 7.14 16.49 -7.09
N ALA A 151 6.53 17.40 -6.33
CA ALA A 151 5.40 17.04 -5.51
C ALA A 151 4.57 18.26 -5.08
N GLU A 152 3.25 18.12 -5.13
CA GLU A 152 2.27 19.03 -4.53
C GLU A 152 1.22 18.18 -3.80
N PRO A 153 1.12 18.26 -2.47
CA PRO A 153 0.20 17.43 -1.69
C PRO A 153 -1.26 17.57 -2.17
N GLY A 154 -1.87 16.43 -2.50
CA GLY A 154 -3.23 16.39 -3.01
C GLY A 154 -3.37 16.55 -4.52
N GLU A 155 -2.31 16.96 -5.21
CA GLU A 155 -2.32 17.16 -6.66
C GLU A 155 -1.51 16.06 -7.36
N TYR A 156 -0.20 16.03 -7.13
CA TYR A 156 0.68 15.04 -7.76
C TYR A 156 1.91 14.74 -6.92
N ILE A 157 2.57 13.64 -7.26
CA ILE A 157 3.88 13.26 -6.75
C ILE A 157 4.64 12.46 -7.82
N THR A 158 5.89 12.82 -8.04
CA THR A 158 6.83 12.11 -8.92
C THR A 158 8.01 11.62 -8.09
N ILE A 159 8.16 10.29 -8.03
CA ILE A 159 9.23 9.63 -7.28
C ILE A 159 10.01 8.73 -8.24
N ALA A 160 11.34 8.78 -8.17
CA ALA A 160 12.22 7.81 -8.78
C ALA A 160 12.87 6.97 -7.68
N ARG A 161 12.80 5.64 -7.79
CA ARG A 161 13.37 4.70 -6.82
C ARG A 161 14.30 3.71 -7.49
N LYS A 162 15.50 3.56 -6.96
CA LYS A 162 16.48 2.58 -7.40
C LYS A 162 16.27 1.27 -6.65
N ALA A 163 16.05 0.17 -7.37
CA ALA A 163 15.92 -1.14 -6.78
C ALA A 163 17.22 -1.57 -6.09
N LYS A 164 17.09 -2.19 -4.93
CA LYS A 164 18.23 -2.60 -4.11
C LYS A 164 19.12 -3.60 -4.82
N GLY A 165 20.42 -3.32 -4.82
CA GLY A 165 21.43 -4.19 -5.39
C GLY A 165 21.44 -4.23 -6.93
N THR A 166 20.71 -3.35 -7.60
CA THR A 166 20.65 -3.26 -9.07
C THR A 166 20.94 -1.85 -9.58
N ASN A 167 20.89 -1.66 -10.90
CA ASN A 167 20.88 -0.34 -11.53
C ASN A 167 19.52 0.07 -12.08
N ASP A 168 18.48 -0.69 -11.77
CA ASP A 168 17.14 -0.45 -12.27
C ASP A 168 16.45 0.65 -11.48
N TRP A 169 15.81 1.56 -12.18
CA TRP A 169 15.04 2.66 -11.65
C TRP A 169 13.57 2.52 -12.04
N TYR A 170 12.70 2.80 -11.08
CA TYR A 170 11.25 2.87 -11.26
C TYR A 170 10.79 4.31 -10.99
N ILE A 171 10.00 4.85 -11.91
CA ILE A 171 9.48 6.24 -11.85
C ILE A 171 7.97 6.20 -12.03
#